data_c7b3728225ed1866c8bcd821c50fbe03
#
_entry.id   c7b3728225ed1866c8bcd821c50fbe03
#
_cell.length_a   1.000
_cell.length_b   1.000
_cell.length_c   1.000
_cell.angle_alpha   90.00
_cell.angle_beta   90.00
_cell.angle_gamma   90.00
#
_symmetry.space_group_name_H-M   'P 1'
#
loop_
_entity.id
_entity.type
_entity.pdbx_description
1 polymer ?
#
loop_
_entity_poly.entity_id
_entity_poly.type
_entity_poly.pdbx_seq_one_letter_code
_entity_poly.pdbx_strand_id
1 'polypeptide(L)'
;GDTRQKLIEINVAEWWPGQDYRIPVRMIVPLEGKAKGFSITGANGNLEALMKDTQPTDFQAKLLEGGVGIVKTLVRASRQLEGKRGLDQKMGRQFMKDLNPRYTVLWIWSMTLMRATTAAYAETDYFEKGEVAGSGSSKNGMAPAVALINDERFTATCSNHAGAYYSPTRRAERQEIAKAEGANKVFFEAVKAGDIDLDQNRERVFRRVMVGSEGGMGQMALKAGKSMDEMQHFLDRLWSSACVSENWDRLRERGVDVLFEPGTHDYVAYDIVWGAQNHPQVPVYYQPNGGHSQTPHVATAKDEQNRDAFLWHHFFGGDSLLSPPASSHKVDKNKLTVSVSFEEGPQPTDGRIWWMYD
;
A
#
# COMPACT_ATOMS: atom_id res chain seq x y z
N GLY A 1 28.93 5.83 6.37
CA GLY A 1 29.66 6.73 5.45
C GLY A 1 29.05 8.12 5.48
N ASP A 2 29.81 9.12 5.13
CA ASP A 2 29.35 10.50 5.09
C ASP A 2 28.36 10.67 3.93
N THR A 3 27.33 11.48 4.15
CA THR A 3 26.25 11.72 3.18
C THR A 3 25.96 13.20 3.03
N ARG A 4 25.48 13.62 1.87
CA ARG A 4 24.88 14.93 1.70
C ARG A 4 23.39 14.81 1.93
N GLN A 5 22.84 15.71 2.72
CA GLN A 5 21.42 15.74 3.02
C GLN A 5 20.82 17.10 2.71
N LYS A 6 19.60 17.09 2.18
CA LYS A 6 18.82 18.29 1.93
C LYS A 6 17.41 18.11 2.45
N LEU A 7 16.91 19.10 3.15
CA LEU A 7 15.52 19.19 3.57
C LEU A 7 14.87 20.36 2.86
N ILE A 8 13.75 20.09 2.21
CA ILE A 8 12.94 21.12 1.54
C ILE A 8 11.47 20.96 1.92
N GLU A 9 10.72 22.01 1.78
CA GLU A 9 9.26 21.97 1.80
C GLU A 9 8.73 22.10 0.38
N ILE A 10 7.77 21.26 0.01
CA ILE A 10 7.14 21.31 -1.30
C ILE A 10 5.62 21.47 -1.18
N ASN A 11 5.01 22.14 -2.16
CA ASN A 11 3.58 22.14 -2.34
C ASN A 11 3.15 20.93 -3.18
N VAL A 12 2.39 20.02 -2.59
CA VAL A 12 1.87 18.83 -3.27
C VAL A 12 0.77 19.22 -4.26
N ALA A 13 -0.17 20.03 -3.81
CA ALA A 13 -1.28 20.50 -4.59
C ALA A 13 -1.96 21.71 -3.92
N GLU A 14 -2.60 22.55 -4.72
CA GLU A 14 -3.66 23.41 -4.26
C GLU A 14 -4.99 22.66 -4.45
N TRP A 15 -5.60 22.22 -3.33
CA TRP A 15 -6.80 21.37 -3.37
C TRP A 15 -8.07 22.14 -3.75
N TRP A 16 -8.12 23.40 -3.34
CA TRP A 16 -9.10 24.40 -3.71
C TRP A 16 -8.48 25.79 -3.50
N PRO A 17 -9.02 26.86 -4.08
CA PRO A 17 -8.39 28.17 -4.01
C PRO A 17 -7.97 28.59 -2.60
N GLY A 18 -6.71 28.90 -2.45
CA GLY A 18 -6.09 29.31 -1.19
C GLY A 18 -5.76 28.16 -0.22
N GLN A 19 -5.93 26.92 -0.61
CA GLN A 19 -5.60 25.75 0.23
C GLN A 19 -4.46 24.94 -0.37
N ASP A 20 -3.26 25.33 -0.04
CA ASP A 20 -2.04 24.55 -0.31
C ASP A 20 -1.94 23.33 0.60
N TYR A 21 -1.43 22.24 0.06
CA TYR A 21 -0.99 21.07 0.81
C TYR A 21 0.52 20.96 0.72
N ARG A 22 1.20 21.33 1.81
CA ARG A 22 2.67 21.39 1.88
C ARG A 22 3.22 20.27 2.74
N ILE A 23 4.36 19.71 2.33
CA ILE A 23 5.05 18.63 3.03
C ILE A 23 6.57 18.86 3.04
N PRO A 24 7.27 18.40 4.08
CA PRO A 24 8.73 18.30 4.06
C PRO A 24 9.18 17.08 3.28
N VAL A 25 10.29 17.21 2.57
CA VAL A 25 10.99 16.14 1.88
C VAL A 25 12.46 16.19 2.26
N ARG A 26 12.96 15.09 2.82
CA ARG A 26 14.39 14.90 3.07
C ARG A 26 14.98 14.01 2.00
N MET A 27 16.07 14.46 1.44
CA MET A 27 16.89 13.79 0.44
C MET A 27 18.24 13.46 1.04
N ILE A 28 18.71 12.24 0.83
CA ILE A 28 20.00 11.74 1.30
C ILE A 28 20.68 11.08 0.11
N VAL A 29 21.88 11.53 -0.21
CA VAL A 29 22.68 11.01 -1.32
C VAL A 29 24.13 10.75 -0.87
N PRO A 30 24.91 9.96 -1.61
CA PRO A 30 26.33 9.81 -1.34
C PRO A 30 27.04 11.17 -1.20
N LEU A 31 28.11 11.20 -0.44
CA LEU A 31 28.90 12.43 -0.25
C LEU A 31 29.41 12.98 -1.58
N GLU A 32 29.87 12.10 -2.43
CA GLU A 32 30.38 12.43 -3.75
C GLU A 32 29.45 11.91 -4.86
N GLY A 33 29.40 12.62 -5.97
CA GLY A 33 28.58 12.26 -7.12
C GLY A 33 27.08 12.57 -6.93
N LYS A 34 26.29 12.02 -7.83
CA LYS A 34 24.82 12.09 -7.82
C LYS A 34 24.26 10.69 -7.65
N ALA A 35 23.13 10.58 -6.97
CA ALA A 35 22.41 9.32 -6.90
C ALA A 35 21.67 9.03 -8.21
N LYS A 36 21.73 7.80 -8.69
CA LYS A 36 21.01 7.29 -9.86
C LYS A 36 19.70 6.66 -9.40
N GLY A 37 18.64 7.45 -9.35
CA GLY A 37 17.38 7.00 -8.75
C GLY A 37 17.42 6.98 -7.23
N PHE A 38 16.38 6.43 -6.61
CA PHE A 38 16.26 6.42 -5.15
C PHE A 38 15.16 5.48 -4.63
N SER A 39 15.33 5.07 -3.37
CA SER A 39 14.26 4.48 -2.58
C SER A 39 13.47 5.60 -1.88
N ILE A 40 12.13 5.56 -1.97
CA ILE A 40 11.25 6.56 -1.37
C ILE A 40 10.27 5.94 -0.39
N THR A 41 10.09 6.58 0.77
CA THR A 41 9.12 6.17 1.77
C THR A 41 8.40 7.37 2.40
N GLY A 42 7.10 7.19 2.65
CA GLY A 42 6.30 8.12 3.41
C GLY A 42 6.35 7.75 4.89
N ALA A 43 7.14 8.46 5.69
CA ALA A 43 7.15 8.24 7.13
C ALA A 43 5.81 8.62 7.76
N ASN A 44 5.30 7.77 8.65
CA ASN A 44 3.98 7.91 9.28
C ASN A 44 3.94 8.96 10.41
N GLY A 45 4.57 10.12 10.21
CA GLY A 45 4.22 11.24 11.05
C GLY A 45 5.20 11.65 12.15
N ASN A 46 6.46 11.26 12.09
CA ASN A 46 7.45 11.88 12.97
C ASN A 46 8.16 13.03 12.26
N LEU A 47 7.52 14.22 12.27
CA LEU A 47 8.07 15.43 11.69
C LEU A 47 9.43 15.78 12.32
N GLU A 48 9.56 15.67 13.64
CA GLU A 48 10.79 15.99 14.34
C GLU A 48 11.96 15.11 13.87
N ALA A 49 11.72 13.80 13.69
CA ALA A 49 12.75 12.91 13.18
C ALA A 49 13.13 13.24 11.72
N LEU A 50 12.15 13.67 10.89
CA LEU A 50 12.42 14.06 9.51
C LEU A 50 13.18 15.39 9.44
N MET A 51 12.94 16.31 10.38
CA MET A 51 13.60 17.63 10.42
C MET A 51 15.06 17.57 10.86
N LYS A 52 15.47 16.49 11.53
CA LYS A 52 16.87 16.27 11.93
C LYS A 52 17.60 15.47 10.84
N ASP A 53 18.90 15.67 10.74
CA ASP A 53 19.74 14.82 9.91
C ASP A 53 19.64 13.38 10.40
N THR A 54 19.42 12.47 9.46
CA THR A 54 19.13 11.07 9.77
C THR A 54 20.36 10.23 9.41
N GLN A 55 20.83 9.42 10.34
CA GLN A 55 21.78 8.39 10.01
C GLN A 55 21.08 7.31 9.16
N PRO A 56 21.64 6.92 8.01
CA PRO A 56 21.12 5.80 7.25
C PRO A 56 21.17 4.51 8.08
N THR A 57 20.18 3.63 7.89
CA THR A 57 20.29 2.25 8.37
C THR A 57 21.39 1.51 7.62
N ASP A 58 21.82 0.34 8.11
CA ASP A 58 22.86 -0.46 7.43
C ASP A 58 22.48 -0.77 5.98
N PHE A 59 21.23 -1.10 5.74
CA PHE A 59 20.73 -1.34 4.38
C PHE A 59 20.73 -0.05 3.53
N GLN A 60 20.28 1.06 4.09
CA GLN A 60 20.30 2.35 3.39
C GLN A 60 21.73 2.80 3.09
N ALA A 61 22.69 2.52 3.97
CA ALA A 61 24.10 2.80 3.72
C ALA A 61 24.62 2.01 2.50
N LYS A 62 24.25 0.74 2.38
CA LYS A 62 24.59 -0.08 1.19
C LYS A 62 23.97 0.46 -0.09
N LEU A 63 22.71 0.92 -0.06
CA LEU A 63 22.10 1.56 -1.22
C LEU A 63 22.85 2.82 -1.65
N LEU A 64 23.23 3.66 -0.68
CA LEU A 64 24.02 4.88 -0.91
C LEU A 64 25.40 4.57 -1.47
N GLU A 65 26.09 3.56 -0.94
CA GLU A 65 27.38 3.08 -1.46
C GLU A 65 27.26 2.60 -2.92
N GLY A 66 26.13 1.99 -3.28
CA GLY A 66 25.81 1.61 -4.66
C GLY A 66 25.33 2.77 -5.54
N GLY A 67 25.28 3.99 -5.03
CA GLY A 67 24.86 5.18 -5.79
C GLY A 67 23.35 5.40 -5.85
N VAL A 68 22.56 4.69 -5.04
CA VAL A 68 21.10 4.88 -4.91
C VAL A 68 20.79 5.85 -3.77
N GLY A 69 19.99 6.88 -4.04
CA GLY A 69 19.59 7.85 -3.03
C GLY A 69 18.44 7.39 -2.14
N ILE A 70 18.21 8.14 -1.09
CA ILE A 70 17.08 7.92 -0.17
C ILE A 70 16.23 9.18 -0.11
N VAL A 71 14.93 9.05 -0.33
CA VAL A 71 13.96 10.13 -0.20
C VAL A 71 12.95 9.76 0.90
N LYS A 72 12.79 10.64 1.86
CA LYS A 72 11.84 10.47 2.98
C LYS A 72 10.89 11.65 3.02
N THR A 73 9.60 11.39 3.22
CA THR A 73 8.59 12.45 3.37
C THR A 73 7.56 12.06 4.42
N LEU A 74 6.66 12.97 4.76
CA LEU A 74 5.57 12.73 5.70
C LEU A 74 4.23 12.72 4.98
N VAL A 75 3.65 11.55 4.82
CA VAL A 75 2.31 11.42 4.20
C VAL A 75 1.18 11.98 5.09
N ARG A 76 1.43 12.16 6.40
CA ARG A 76 0.49 12.76 7.36
C ARG A 76 0.89 14.17 7.83
N ALA A 77 1.74 14.85 7.10
CA ALA A 77 2.25 16.16 7.51
C ALA A 77 1.13 17.19 7.71
N SER A 78 0.06 17.12 6.95
CA SER A 78 -1.11 17.99 7.09
C SER A 78 -1.70 18.00 8.51
N ARG A 79 -1.70 16.86 9.21
CA ARG A 79 -2.18 16.78 10.60
C ARG A 79 -1.28 17.48 11.58
N GLN A 80 0.01 17.48 11.31
CA GLN A 80 1.01 18.09 12.19
C GLN A 80 1.12 19.59 11.96
N LEU A 81 1.01 20.02 10.71
CA LEU A 81 1.10 21.43 10.32
C LEU A 81 -0.17 22.23 10.64
N GLU A 82 -1.34 21.59 10.60
CA GLU A 82 -2.64 22.24 10.81
C GLU A 82 -3.34 21.83 12.13
N GLY A 83 -2.66 21.06 12.99
CA GLY A 83 -3.21 20.53 14.23
C GLY A 83 -4.00 19.23 14.06
N LYS A 84 -4.61 18.73 15.14
CA LYS A 84 -5.26 17.41 15.23
C LYS A 84 -6.37 17.15 14.19
N ARG A 85 -6.89 18.18 13.57
CA ARG A 85 -8.01 18.08 12.60
C ARG A 85 -7.68 18.55 11.20
N GLY A 86 -6.49 19.01 10.94
CA GLY A 86 -5.96 19.62 9.74
C GLY A 86 -6.59 19.31 8.38
N LEU A 87 -5.79 19.37 7.36
CA LEU A 87 -6.21 19.25 5.96
C LEU A 87 -6.92 17.92 5.68
N ASP A 88 -6.52 16.81 6.30
CA ASP A 88 -7.16 15.49 6.12
C ASP A 88 -8.66 15.53 6.41
N GLN A 89 -9.11 16.28 7.41
CA GLN A 89 -10.55 16.41 7.70
C GLN A 89 -11.28 17.33 6.75
N LYS A 90 -10.62 18.40 6.29
CA LYS A 90 -11.20 19.27 5.26
C LYS A 90 -11.38 18.49 3.96
N MET A 91 -10.41 17.67 3.59
CA MET A 91 -10.49 16.76 2.45
C MET A 91 -11.57 15.71 2.63
N GLY A 92 -11.71 15.12 3.81
CA GLY A 92 -12.80 14.21 4.12
C GLY A 92 -14.17 14.84 3.93
N ARG A 93 -14.36 16.09 4.34
CA ARG A 93 -15.60 16.83 4.07
C ARG A 93 -15.83 17.09 2.59
N GLN A 94 -14.78 17.40 1.84
CA GLN A 94 -14.88 17.56 0.39
C GLN A 94 -15.20 16.24 -0.29
N PHE A 95 -14.59 15.15 0.16
CA PHE A 95 -14.91 13.80 -0.30
C PHE A 95 -16.39 13.47 -0.15
N MET A 96 -17.02 13.82 0.99
CA MET A 96 -18.44 13.57 1.21
C MET A 96 -19.35 14.34 0.25
N LYS A 97 -18.88 15.41 -0.38
CA LYS A 97 -19.67 16.16 -1.36
C LYS A 97 -19.72 15.46 -2.71
N ASP A 98 -18.59 15.01 -3.22
CA ASP A 98 -18.46 14.58 -4.61
C ASP A 98 -17.93 13.13 -4.78
N LEU A 99 -17.61 12.44 -3.69
CA LEU A 99 -17.07 11.08 -3.69
C LEU A 99 -15.89 10.93 -4.68
N ASN A 100 -15.00 11.91 -4.74
CA ASN A 100 -13.86 11.87 -5.64
C ASN A 100 -12.70 11.09 -4.99
N PRO A 101 -12.15 10.03 -5.63
CA PRO A 101 -11.04 9.24 -5.09
C PRO A 101 -9.82 10.05 -4.66
N ARG A 102 -9.56 11.20 -5.30
CA ARG A 102 -8.41 12.07 -4.97
C ARG A 102 -8.41 12.60 -3.54
N TYR A 103 -9.56 12.62 -2.88
CA TYR A 103 -9.68 13.04 -1.47
C TYR A 103 -9.57 11.87 -0.49
N THR A 104 -9.34 10.65 -0.97
CA THR A 104 -9.04 9.51 -0.11
C THR A 104 -7.60 9.55 0.37
N VAL A 105 -7.35 8.95 1.53
CA VAL A 105 -6.00 8.84 2.07
C VAL A 105 -5.04 8.11 1.14
N LEU A 106 -5.50 7.14 0.38
CA LEU A 106 -4.69 6.39 -0.58
C LEU A 106 -4.11 7.31 -1.65
N TRP A 107 -4.95 8.15 -2.24
CA TRP A 107 -4.53 9.12 -3.26
C TRP A 107 -3.72 10.28 -2.69
N ILE A 108 -4.13 10.84 -1.55
CA ILE A 108 -3.42 11.95 -0.91
C ILE A 108 -1.98 11.55 -0.63
N TRP A 109 -1.77 10.38 -0.04
CA TRP A 109 -0.44 9.90 0.30
C TRP A 109 0.38 9.52 -0.93
N SER A 110 -0.25 8.95 -1.93
CA SER A 110 0.41 8.65 -3.21
C SER A 110 0.86 9.92 -3.92
N MET A 111 0.00 10.94 -4.02
CA MET A 111 0.36 12.24 -4.59
C MET A 111 1.53 12.89 -3.86
N THR A 112 1.62 12.69 -2.54
CA THR A 112 2.75 13.13 -1.74
C THR A 112 4.06 12.50 -2.24
N LEU A 113 4.07 11.18 -2.47
CA LEU A 113 5.24 10.47 -2.99
C LEU A 113 5.58 10.91 -4.42
N MET A 114 4.57 11.03 -5.30
CA MET A 114 4.78 11.49 -6.69
C MET A 114 5.36 12.91 -6.75
N ARG A 115 4.91 13.81 -5.88
CA ARG A 115 5.44 15.18 -5.83
C ARG A 115 6.82 15.24 -5.18
N ALA A 116 7.09 14.41 -4.17
CA ALA A 116 8.43 14.27 -3.62
C ALA A 116 9.43 13.74 -4.66
N THR A 117 9.00 12.81 -5.52
CA THR A 117 9.77 12.34 -6.68
C THR A 117 10.04 13.48 -7.68
N THR A 118 9.05 14.32 -7.95
CA THR A 118 9.25 15.52 -8.81
C THR A 118 10.30 16.45 -8.21
N ALA A 119 10.23 16.69 -6.90
CA ALA A 119 11.16 17.56 -6.21
C ALA A 119 12.58 16.96 -6.18
N ALA A 120 12.71 15.66 -5.95
CA ALA A 120 14.01 14.99 -5.99
C ALA A 120 14.69 15.15 -7.36
N TYR A 121 13.97 14.93 -8.44
CA TYR A 121 14.53 15.10 -9.79
C TYR A 121 14.73 16.56 -10.22
N ALA A 122 14.15 17.52 -9.53
CA ALA A 122 14.47 18.94 -9.70
C ALA A 122 15.80 19.32 -9.04
N GLU A 123 16.26 18.52 -8.06
CA GLU A 123 17.55 18.70 -7.39
C GLU A 123 18.68 18.03 -8.18
N THR A 124 19.01 18.61 -9.31
CA THR A 124 19.93 18.04 -10.31
C THR A 124 21.38 17.89 -9.81
N ASP A 125 21.75 18.54 -8.72
CA ASP A 125 23.04 18.34 -8.03
C ASP A 125 23.04 17.11 -7.13
N TYR A 126 21.87 16.58 -6.80
CA TYR A 126 21.67 15.44 -5.92
C TYR A 126 21.32 14.17 -6.70
N PHE A 127 20.47 14.26 -7.72
CA PHE A 127 19.92 13.13 -8.43
C PHE A 127 20.11 13.20 -9.94
N GLU A 128 20.35 12.03 -10.50
CA GLU A 128 20.12 11.72 -11.91
C GLU A 128 18.83 10.91 -12.05
N LYS A 129 18.21 10.95 -13.24
CA LYS A 129 17.07 10.08 -13.52
C LYS A 129 17.51 8.62 -13.47
N GLY A 130 16.71 7.81 -12.82
CA GLY A 130 16.95 6.37 -12.65
C GLY A 130 15.74 5.70 -12.03
N GLU A 131 15.94 4.53 -11.49
CA GLU A 131 14.88 3.74 -10.87
C GLU A 131 14.36 4.37 -9.57
N VAL A 132 13.06 4.25 -9.34
CA VAL A 132 12.38 4.75 -8.13
C VAL A 132 11.58 3.63 -7.51
N ALA A 133 12.01 3.19 -6.34
CA ALA A 133 11.31 2.16 -5.56
C ALA A 133 10.57 2.76 -4.37
N GLY A 134 9.25 2.60 -4.33
CA GLY A 134 8.43 3.00 -3.21
C GLY A 134 8.24 1.89 -2.19
N SER A 135 8.25 2.21 -0.90
CA SER A 135 7.95 1.23 0.16
C SER A 135 7.10 1.82 1.29
N GLY A 136 6.37 0.95 1.97
CA GLY A 136 5.55 1.33 3.10
C GLY A 136 4.69 0.20 3.64
N SER A 137 3.91 0.48 4.70
CA SER A 137 3.04 -0.51 5.34
C SER A 137 1.62 0.01 5.48
N SER A 138 0.62 -0.86 5.37
CA SER A 138 -0.80 -0.54 5.50
C SER A 138 -1.24 0.48 4.44
N LYS A 139 -1.96 1.54 4.81
CA LYS A 139 -2.30 2.64 3.91
C LYS A 139 -1.05 3.30 3.30
N ASN A 140 0.03 3.38 4.08
CA ASN A 140 1.32 3.86 3.59
C ASN A 140 2.00 2.86 2.65
N GLY A 141 1.65 1.56 2.70
CA GLY A 141 2.02 0.55 1.72
C GLY A 141 1.19 0.63 0.44
N MET A 142 -0.09 1.03 0.54
CA MET A 142 -0.91 1.28 -0.65
C MET A 142 -0.46 2.53 -1.42
N ALA A 143 0.07 3.55 -0.75
CA ALA A 143 0.47 4.79 -1.40
C ALA A 143 1.54 4.59 -2.51
N PRO A 144 2.65 3.86 -2.28
CA PRO A 144 3.60 3.57 -3.34
C PRO A 144 3.03 2.67 -4.45
N ALA A 145 2.11 1.76 -4.15
CA ALA A 145 1.43 0.96 -5.18
C ALA A 145 0.56 1.84 -6.08
N VAL A 146 -0.21 2.77 -5.51
CA VAL A 146 -0.98 3.75 -6.28
C VAL A 146 -0.06 4.67 -7.09
N ALA A 147 1.09 5.07 -6.54
CA ALA A 147 2.09 5.84 -7.27
C ALA A 147 2.66 5.06 -8.47
N LEU A 148 3.02 3.78 -8.27
CA LEU A 148 3.51 2.90 -9.32
C LEU A 148 2.50 2.78 -10.49
N ILE A 149 1.21 2.64 -10.17
CA ILE A 149 0.14 2.53 -11.16
C ILE A 149 -0.02 3.83 -11.98
N ASN A 150 0.15 4.99 -11.36
CA ASN A 150 -0.26 6.28 -11.92
C ASN A 150 0.89 7.23 -12.28
N ASP A 151 2.13 6.86 -11.98
CA ASP A 151 3.33 7.65 -12.30
C ASP A 151 4.43 6.74 -12.85
N GLU A 152 4.75 6.90 -14.12
CA GLU A 152 5.70 6.05 -14.84
C GLU A 152 7.14 6.13 -14.30
N ARG A 153 7.45 7.14 -13.51
CA ARG A 153 8.77 7.27 -12.87
C ARG A 153 9.00 6.25 -11.76
N PHE A 154 7.91 5.70 -11.18
CA PHE A 154 8.02 4.60 -10.22
C PHE A 154 8.25 3.30 -10.97
N THR A 155 9.31 2.59 -10.60
CA THR A 155 9.75 1.35 -11.23
C THR A 155 9.60 0.14 -10.32
N ALA A 156 9.45 0.35 -9.00
CA ALA A 156 9.16 -0.72 -8.06
C ALA A 156 8.29 -0.29 -6.87
N THR A 157 7.60 -1.27 -6.28
CA THR A 157 6.94 -1.12 -4.97
C THR A 157 7.12 -2.34 -4.10
N CYS A 158 7.48 -2.11 -2.82
CA CYS A 158 7.42 -3.12 -1.76
C CYS A 158 6.40 -2.68 -0.70
N SER A 159 5.27 -3.37 -0.63
CA SER A 159 4.09 -2.96 0.13
C SER A 159 3.73 -3.97 1.20
N ASN A 160 4.07 -3.66 2.47
CA ASN A 160 3.75 -4.51 3.61
C ASN A 160 2.32 -4.24 4.10
N HIS A 161 1.62 -5.27 4.52
CA HIS A 161 0.25 -5.15 5.07
C HIS A 161 -0.67 -4.30 4.20
N ALA A 162 -0.57 -4.47 2.88
CA ALA A 162 -1.36 -3.77 1.88
C ALA A 162 -2.09 -4.76 0.98
N GLY A 163 -3.27 -4.37 0.48
CA GLY A 163 -4.08 -5.22 -0.39
C GLY A 163 -3.62 -5.14 -1.85
N ALA A 164 -3.28 -6.29 -2.44
CA ALA A 164 -2.91 -6.38 -3.86
C ALA A 164 -4.11 -6.65 -4.77
N TYR A 165 -5.21 -7.18 -4.22
CA TYR A 165 -6.34 -7.73 -4.97
C TYR A 165 -7.66 -7.03 -4.68
N TYR A 166 -8.56 -7.11 -5.65
CA TYR A 166 -9.93 -6.64 -5.56
C TYR A 166 -10.89 -7.64 -6.24
N SER A 167 -11.43 -8.57 -5.46
CA SER A 167 -12.16 -9.71 -6.00
C SER A 167 -13.55 -9.35 -6.53
N PRO A 168 -14.06 -10.10 -7.53
CA PRO A 168 -15.46 -10.02 -7.95
C PRO A 168 -16.43 -10.37 -6.83
N THR A 169 -16.05 -11.27 -5.91
CA THR A 169 -16.87 -11.61 -4.74
C THR A 169 -17.16 -10.37 -3.89
N ARG A 170 -16.15 -9.57 -3.63
CA ARG A 170 -16.31 -8.29 -2.92
C ARG A 170 -17.22 -7.31 -3.67
N ARG A 171 -17.15 -7.30 -5.00
CA ARG A 171 -18.08 -6.53 -5.87
C ARG A 171 -19.50 -7.08 -5.81
N ALA A 172 -19.65 -8.41 -5.91
CA ALA A 172 -20.95 -9.07 -5.88
C ALA A 172 -21.65 -8.90 -4.54
N GLU A 173 -20.95 -9.05 -3.42
CA GLU A 173 -21.49 -8.80 -2.07
C GLU A 173 -22.06 -7.38 -1.95
N ARG A 174 -21.39 -6.38 -2.49
CA ARG A 174 -21.89 -5.00 -2.51
C ARG A 174 -23.12 -4.83 -3.37
N GLN A 175 -23.14 -5.47 -4.54
CA GLN A 175 -24.30 -5.44 -5.42
C GLN A 175 -25.53 -6.10 -4.79
N GLU A 176 -25.35 -7.22 -4.08
CA GLU A 176 -26.41 -7.89 -3.35
C GLU A 176 -26.94 -7.03 -2.20
N ILE A 177 -26.07 -6.34 -1.49
CA ILE A 177 -26.46 -5.38 -0.46
C ILE A 177 -27.24 -4.22 -1.08
N ALA A 178 -26.82 -3.71 -2.23
CA ALA A 178 -27.51 -2.63 -2.93
C ALA A 178 -28.90 -3.07 -3.45
N LYS A 179 -29.02 -4.32 -3.92
CA LYS A 179 -30.29 -4.87 -4.44
C LYS A 179 -31.32 -5.19 -3.35
N ALA A 180 -30.86 -5.55 -2.16
CA ALA A 180 -31.75 -5.95 -1.07
C ALA A 180 -32.32 -4.73 -0.33
N GLU A 181 -33.06 -3.86 -1.06
CA GLU A 181 -33.54 -2.56 -0.56
C GLU A 181 -34.31 -2.65 0.75
N GLY A 182 -35.15 -3.66 0.95
CA GLY A 182 -36.02 -3.77 2.13
C GLY A 182 -35.27 -4.08 3.42
N ALA A 183 -34.54 -5.18 3.47
CA ALA A 183 -33.83 -5.63 4.66
C ALA A 183 -32.60 -4.74 4.97
N ASN A 184 -31.97 -4.22 3.94
CA ASN A 184 -30.82 -3.35 4.10
C ASN A 184 -31.22 -1.90 4.42
N LYS A 185 -32.38 -1.43 3.99
CA LYS A 185 -32.85 -0.09 4.36
C LYS A 185 -32.92 0.08 5.88
N VAL A 186 -33.52 -0.87 6.57
CA VAL A 186 -33.61 -0.85 8.05
C VAL A 186 -32.21 -0.86 8.67
N PHE A 187 -31.30 -1.70 8.13
CA PHE A 187 -29.92 -1.73 8.59
C PHE A 187 -29.19 -0.41 8.37
N PHE A 188 -29.31 0.18 7.18
CA PHE A 188 -28.67 1.45 6.88
C PHE A 188 -29.27 2.62 7.64
N GLU A 189 -30.57 2.63 7.89
CA GLU A 189 -31.19 3.66 8.73
C GLU A 189 -30.70 3.53 10.19
N ALA A 190 -30.59 2.32 10.73
CA ALA A 190 -30.03 2.10 12.06
C ALA A 190 -28.54 2.49 12.15
N VAL A 191 -27.75 2.23 11.10
CA VAL A 191 -26.36 2.72 11.01
C VAL A 191 -26.30 4.24 10.98
N LYS A 192 -27.16 4.89 10.21
CA LYS A 192 -27.25 6.36 10.16
C LYS A 192 -27.65 6.97 11.51
N ALA A 193 -28.57 6.32 12.21
CA ALA A 193 -29.01 6.73 13.54
C ALA A 193 -27.94 6.52 14.63
N GLY A 194 -26.97 5.65 14.37
CA GLY A 194 -25.97 5.27 15.37
C GLY A 194 -26.45 4.17 16.33
N ASP A 195 -27.60 3.53 16.01
CA ASP A 195 -28.24 2.50 16.83
C ASP A 195 -27.57 1.12 16.69
N ILE A 196 -26.72 0.94 15.68
CA ILE A 196 -25.96 -0.29 15.48
C ILE A 196 -24.52 -0.04 15.90
N ASP A 197 -24.11 -0.75 16.95
CA ASP A 197 -22.69 -0.87 17.29
C ASP A 197 -21.99 -1.67 16.19
N LEU A 198 -21.15 -0.96 15.51
CA LEU A 198 -20.47 -1.43 14.32
C LEU A 198 -19.36 -2.45 14.58
N ASP A 199 -19.20 -3.02 15.74
CA ASP A 199 -18.23 -4.09 16.06
C ASP A 199 -18.77 -5.51 15.84
N GLN A 200 -19.98 -5.65 15.34
CA GLN A 200 -20.61 -6.96 15.09
C GLN A 200 -20.34 -7.51 13.68
N ASN A 201 -20.55 -8.81 13.47
CA ASN A 201 -20.24 -9.51 12.20
C ASN A 201 -20.89 -8.91 10.95
N ARG A 202 -22.09 -8.31 11.05
CA ARG A 202 -22.75 -7.62 9.92
C ARG A 202 -21.99 -6.39 9.49
N GLU A 203 -21.35 -5.74 10.40
CA GLU A 203 -20.51 -4.61 10.14
C GLU A 203 -19.20 -4.98 9.46
N ARG A 204 -18.63 -6.14 9.80
CA ARG A 204 -17.46 -6.65 9.05
C ARG A 204 -17.81 -6.82 7.57
N VAL A 205 -18.99 -7.33 7.24
CA VAL A 205 -19.47 -7.39 5.86
C VAL A 205 -19.66 -6.00 5.30
N PHE A 206 -20.29 -5.09 6.01
CA PHE A 206 -20.48 -3.71 5.59
C PHE A 206 -19.15 -2.96 5.41
N ARG A 207 -18.21 -3.07 6.34
CA ARG A 207 -16.87 -2.49 6.20
C ARG A 207 -16.11 -3.09 5.03
N ARG A 208 -16.18 -4.41 4.86
CA ARG A 208 -15.56 -5.11 3.73
C ARG A 208 -16.15 -4.68 2.41
N VAL A 209 -17.45 -4.57 2.38
CA VAL A 209 -18.22 -4.22 1.21
C VAL A 209 -18.04 -2.75 0.86
N MET A 210 -18.11 -1.87 1.85
CA MET A 210 -18.15 -0.45 1.56
C MET A 210 -16.77 0.17 1.28
N VAL A 211 -15.70 -0.19 1.92
CA VAL A 211 -14.43 0.50 1.65
C VAL A 211 -13.16 -0.19 2.16
N GLY A 212 -13.21 -1.40 2.66
CA GLY A 212 -12.02 -1.99 3.28
C GLY A 212 -11.52 -1.12 4.44
N SER A 213 -10.27 -0.64 4.36
CA SER A 213 -9.68 0.23 5.37
C SER A 213 -10.36 1.61 5.52
N GLU A 214 -11.26 1.96 4.60
CA GLU A 214 -12.01 3.22 4.58
C GLU A 214 -13.44 3.08 5.14
N GLY A 215 -13.74 2.02 5.89
CA GLY A 215 -15.08 1.75 6.45
C GLY A 215 -15.73 2.92 7.18
N GLY A 216 -14.93 3.73 7.87
CA GLY A 216 -15.41 4.97 8.50
C GLY A 216 -15.88 6.03 7.51
N MET A 217 -15.30 6.07 6.31
CA MET A 217 -15.72 7.00 5.25
C MET A 217 -17.05 6.56 4.63
N GLY A 218 -17.26 5.25 4.45
CA GLY A 218 -18.53 4.72 3.97
C GLY A 218 -19.70 5.11 4.87
N GLN A 219 -19.56 4.98 6.18
CA GLN A 219 -20.56 5.45 7.14
C GLN A 219 -20.81 6.96 7.05
N MET A 220 -19.75 7.75 6.96
CA MET A 220 -19.87 9.20 6.82
C MET A 220 -20.59 9.56 5.53
N ALA A 221 -20.35 8.85 4.44
CA ALA A 221 -21.02 9.07 3.16
C ALA A 221 -22.53 8.76 3.27
N LEU A 222 -22.90 7.64 3.88
CA LEU A 222 -24.30 7.30 4.13
C LEU A 222 -24.98 8.32 5.05
N LYS A 223 -24.32 8.76 6.14
CA LYS A 223 -24.81 9.85 6.99
C LYS A 223 -24.97 11.17 6.24
N ALA A 224 -24.15 11.39 5.21
CA ALA A 224 -24.24 12.53 4.31
C ALA A 224 -25.32 12.35 3.21
N GLY A 225 -26.10 11.28 3.25
CA GLY A 225 -27.20 11.01 2.32
C GLY A 225 -26.78 10.40 0.98
N LYS A 226 -25.54 9.90 0.87
CA LYS A 226 -25.07 9.22 -0.34
C LYS A 226 -25.76 7.87 -0.49
N SER A 227 -26.14 7.53 -1.72
CA SER A 227 -26.74 6.24 -2.06
C SER A 227 -25.68 5.12 -2.15
N MET A 228 -26.15 3.88 -2.13
CA MET A 228 -25.28 2.72 -2.37
C MET A 228 -24.70 2.71 -3.77
N ASP A 229 -25.45 3.15 -4.78
CA ASP A 229 -24.99 3.24 -6.17
C ASP A 229 -23.86 4.28 -6.32
N GLU A 230 -24.01 5.45 -5.68
CA GLU A 230 -22.93 6.45 -5.65
C GLU A 230 -21.66 5.88 -4.99
N MET A 231 -21.83 5.14 -3.89
CA MET A 231 -20.69 4.50 -3.20
C MET A 231 -20.07 3.40 -4.04
N GLN A 232 -20.86 2.56 -4.72
CA GLN A 232 -20.36 1.53 -5.62
C GLN A 232 -19.54 2.14 -6.75
N HIS A 233 -20.10 3.16 -7.40
CA HIS A 233 -19.41 3.85 -8.49
C HIS A 233 -18.10 4.52 -8.03
N PHE A 234 -18.08 5.09 -6.83
CA PHE A 234 -16.85 5.60 -6.23
C PHE A 234 -15.80 4.50 -6.02
N LEU A 235 -16.21 3.35 -5.46
CA LEU A 235 -15.31 2.23 -5.19
C LEU A 235 -14.71 1.63 -6.46
N ASP A 236 -15.50 1.50 -7.51
CA ASP A 236 -15.01 1.00 -8.80
C ASP A 236 -13.95 1.95 -9.38
N ARG A 237 -14.17 3.26 -9.30
CA ARG A 237 -13.16 4.26 -9.69
C ARG A 237 -11.91 4.23 -8.82
N LEU A 238 -12.09 4.07 -7.51
CA LEU A 238 -10.96 3.99 -6.58
C LEU A 238 -10.09 2.77 -6.88
N TRP A 239 -10.70 1.59 -6.94
CA TRP A 239 -9.95 0.36 -7.10
C TRP A 239 -9.37 0.17 -8.50
N SER A 240 -10.03 0.64 -9.55
CA SER A 240 -9.44 0.66 -10.90
C SER A 240 -8.14 1.47 -10.97
N SER A 241 -7.99 2.47 -10.11
CA SER A 241 -6.82 3.35 -10.08
C SER A 241 -5.81 3.02 -8.97
N ALA A 242 -6.16 2.14 -8.04
CA ALA A 242 -5.37 1.88 -6.83
C ALA A 242 -4.98 0.40 -6.64
N CYS A 243 -5.60 -0.54 -7.36
CA CYS A 243 -5.37 -1.96 -7.15
C CYS A 243 -4.39 -2.52 -8.19
N VAL A 244 -3.36 -3.21 -7.72
CA VAL A 244 -2.32 -3.80 -8.59
C VAL A 244 -2.91 -4.89 -9.48
N SER A 245 -3.76 -5.79 -8.99
CA SER A 245 -4.37 -6.83 -9.82
C SER A 245 -5.21 -6.27 -10.97
N GLU A 246 -5.89 -5.14 -10.78
CA GLU A 246 -6.67 -4.47 -11.82
C GLU A 246 -5.79 -3.79 -12.89
N ASN A 247 -4.51 -3.57 -12.60
CA ASN A 247 -3.56 -2.88 -13.47
C ASN A 247 -2.38 -3.77 -13.88
N TRP A 248 -2.43 -5.07 -13.58
CA TRP A 248 -1.27 -5.95 -13.68
C TRP A 248 -0.67 -6.02 -15.09
N ASP A 249 -1.49 -6.16 -16.11
CA ASP A 249 -0.98 -6.28 -17.49
C ASP A 249 -0.19 -5.05 -17.90
N ARG A 250 -0.70 -3.86 -17.61
CA ARG A 250 0.00 -2.59 -17.86
C ARG A 250 1.28 -2.47 -17.05
N LEU A 251 1.28 -2.90 -15.80
CA LEU A 251 2.47 -2.87 -14.95
C LEU A 251 3.54 -3.84 -15.45
N ARG A 252 3.13 -5.03 -15.88
CA ARG A 252 4.02 -6.02 -16.48
C ARG A 252 4.63 -5.53 -17.79
N GLU A 253 3.85 -4.90 -18.66
CA GLU A 253 4.33 -4.30 -19.91
C GLU A 253 5.38 -3.20 -19.65
N ARG A 254 5.26 -2.48 -18.54
CA ARG A 254 6.24 -1.49 -18.11
C ARG A 254 7.50 -2.11 -17.50
N GLY A 255 7.53 -3.40 -17.24
CA GLY A 255 8.67 -4.10 -16.62
C GLY A 255 8.98 -3.64 -15.20
N VAL A 256 7.95 -3.31 -14.42
CA VAL A 256 8.11 -2.86 -13.03
C VAL A 256 8.14 -4.03 -12.04
N ASP A 257 8.85 -3.85 -10.92
CA ASP A 257 8.92 -4.84 -9.87
C ASP A 257 7.91 -4.57 -8.76
N VAL A 258 7.25 -5.63 -8.31
CA VAL A 258 6.20 -5.54 -7.29
C VAL A 258 6.38 -6.63 -6.25
N LEU A 259 6.28 -6.25 -4.97
CA LEU A 259 6.21 -7.18 -3.86
C LEU A 259 5.15 -6.73 -2.86
N PHE A 260 4.22 -7.61 -2.52
CA PHE A 260 3.26 -7.43 -1.44
C PHE A 260 3.48 -8.45 -0.33
N GLU A 261 3.42 -8.01 0.92
CA GLU A 261 3.67 -8.86 2.10
C GLU A 261 2.54 -8.71 3.15
N PRO A 262 1.31 -9.18 2.86
CA PRO A 262 0.24 -9.19 3.84
C PRO A 262 0.41 -10.35 4.83
N GLY A 263 -0.04 -10.17 6.06
CA GLY A 263 -0.17 -11.27 7.02
C GLY A 263 -1.37 -12.18 6.69
N THR A 264 -1.27 -13.48 6.99
CA THR A 264 -2.38 -14.43 6.72
C THR A 264 -3.64 -14.15 7.54
N HIS A 265 -3.52 -13.46 8.67
CA HIS A 265 -4.64 -13.00 9.51
C HIS A 265 -4.91 -11.50 9.38
N ASP A 266 -4.29 -10.86 8.39
CA ASP A 266 -4.51 -9.45 8.13
C ASP A 266 -5.85 -9.24 7.39
N TYR A 267 -6.63 -8.25 7.82
CA TYR A 267 -7.88 -7.90 7.15
C TYR A 267 -7.67 -7.39 5.71
N VAL A 268 -6.46 -6.96 5.33
CA VAL A 268 -6.13 -6.58 3.95
C VAL A 268 -5.86 -7.80 3.07
N ALA A 269 -5.65 -8.97 3.66
CA ALA A 269 -5.47 -10.24 2.97
C ALA A 269 -6.80 -10.94 2.62
N TYR A 270 -7.94 -10.25 2.76
CA TYR A 270 -9.27 -10.83 2.56
C TYR A 270 -9.45 -11.54 1.21
N ASP A 271 -8.88 -10.99 0.15
CA ASP A 271 -9.00 -11.53 -1.19
C ASP A 271 -7.85 -12.49 -1.56
N ILE A 272 -7.11 -12.96 -0.56
CA ILE A 272 -5.88 -13.75 -0.73
C ILE A 272 -6.09 -15.03 -1.54
N VAL A 273 -7.14 -15.80 -1.22
CA VAL A 273 -7.43 -17.07 -1.89
C VAL A 273 -7.83 -16.82 -3.34
N TRP A 274 -8.73 -15.88 -3.54
CA TRP A 274 -9.15 -15.48 -4.89
C TRP A 274 -7.97 -14.93 -5.69
N GLY A 275 -7.14 -14.09 -5.09
CA GLY A 275 -5.97 -13.51 -5.74
C GLY A 275 -4.95 -14.56 -6.15
N ALA A 276 -4.63 -15.50 -5.25
CA ALA A 276 -3.71 -16.60 -5.56
C ALA A 276 -4.22 -17.51 -6.70
N GLN A 277 -5.54 -17.68 -6.80
CA GLN A 277 -6.15 -18.49 -7.86
C GLN A 277 -6.25 -17.76 -9.19
N ASN A 278 -6.53 -16.47 -9.20
CA ASN A 278 -6.86 -15.70 -10.41
C ASN A 278 -5.74 -14.78 -10.89
N HIS A 279 -4.82 -14.43 -10.01
CA HIS A 279 -3.66 -13.58 -10.30
C HIS A 279 -2.36 -14.17 -9.70
N PRO A 280 -2.04 -15.46 -9.97
CA PRO A 280 -0.85 -16.11 -9.40
C PRO A 280 0.45 -15.43 -9.82
N GLN A 281 0.42 -14.65 -10.90
CA GLN A 281 1.55 -13.90 -11.41
C GLN A 281 1.87 -12.62 -10.62
N VAL A 282 0.96 -12.13 -9.77
CA VAL A 282 1.22 -10.96 -8.91
C VAL A 282 2.06 -11.41 -7.72
N PRO A 283 3.28 -10.88 -7.52
CA PRO A 283 4.16 -11.31 -6.46
C PRO A 283 3.62 -10.92 -5.07
N VAL A 284 3.07 -11.87 -4.37
CA VAL A 284 2.56 -11.71 -3.00
C VAL A 284 3.18 -12.75 -2.10
N TYR A 285 3.91 -12.30 -1.10
CA TYR A 285 4.47 -13.13 -0.05
C TYR A 285 3.59 -13.02 1.20
N TYR A 286 3.02 -14.14 1.61
CA TYR A 286 2.16 -14.17 2.80
C TYR A 286 2.97 -14.44 4.05
N GLN A 287 2.90 -13.54 5.02
CA GLN A 287 3.53 -13.73 6.33
C GLN A 287 2.67 -14.69 7.18
N PRO A 288 3.11 -15.93 7.42
CA PRO A 288 2.34 -16.89 8.19
C PRO A 288 2.07 -16.38 9.61
N ASN A 289 0.83 -16.52 10.09
CA ASN A 289 0.35 -16.00 11.37
C ASN A 289 0.52 -14.49 11.58
N GLY A 290 0.89 -13.76 10.55
CA GLY A 290 0.97 -12.31 10.61
C GLY A 290 -0.42 -11.68 10.64
N GLY A 291 -0.62 -10.69 11.51
CA GLY A 291 -1.77 -9.78 11.51
C GLY A 291 -1.44 -8.47 10.81
N HIS A 292 -2.29 -7.46 11.00
CA HIS A 292 -2.07 -6.11 10.44
C HIS A 292 -0.93 -5.34 11.13
N SER A 293 -0.61 -5.68 12.35
CA SER A 293 0.59 -5.19 13.03
C SER A 293 1.58 -6.34 13.10
N GLN A 294 2.82 -6.06 12.79
CA GLN A 294 3.93 -6.98 12.95
C GLN A 294 4.09 -7.34 14.42
N THR A 295 3.21 -8.16 14.96
CA THR A 295 3.49 -8.80 16.23
C THR A 295 4.07 -10.16 15.88
N PRO A 296 5.37 -10.35 15.99
CA PRO A 296 6.00 -11.61 15.67
C PRO A 296 5.62 -12.62 16.76
N HIS A 297 4.52 -13.34 16.58
CA HIS A 297 4.27 -14.52 17.36
C HIS A 297 5.18 -15.69 16.95
N VAL A 298 5.88 -15.53 15.85
CA VAL A 298 6.92 -16.45 15.41
C VAL A 298 8.06 -15.63 14.87
N ALA A 299 9.26 -15.85 15.37
CA ALA A 299 10.51 -15.18 15.01
C ALA A 299 10.94 -15.39 13.53
N THR A 300 10.00 -15.45 12.63
CA THR A 300 10.19 -15.78 11.22
C THR A 300 9.72 -14.73 10.26
N ALA A 301 9.09 -13.68 10.75
CA ALA A 301 8.80 -12.52 9.92
C ALA A 301 10.12 -11.80 9.62
N LYS A 302 10.85 -12.32 8.65
CA LYS A 302 12.01 -11.66 8.06
C LYS A 302 11.57 -10.74 6.93
N ASP A 303 10.43 -10.08 7.10
CA ASP A 303 9.85 -9.14 6.16
C ASP A 303 10.84 -8.02 5.76
N GLU A 304 11.63 -7.54 6.72
CA GLU A 304 12.70 -6.58 6.42
C GLU A 304 13.75 -7.19 5.49
N GLN A 305 14.09 -8.46 5.67
CA GLN A 305 15.05 -9.14 4.80
C GLN A 305 14.50 -9.36 3.39
N ASN A 306 13.20 -9.70 3.26
CA ASN A 306 12.56 -9.82 1.96
C ASN A 306 12.52 -8.47 1.24
N ARG A 307 12.12 -7.42 1.93
CA ARG A 307 12.14 -6.07 1.40
C ARG A 307 13.54 -5.64 0.96
N ASP A 308 14.54 -5.87 1.81
CA ASP A 308 15.91 -5.47 1.52
C ASP A 308 16.47 -6.27 0.33
N ALA A 309 16.19 -7.58 0.25
CA ALA A 309 16.54 -8.42 -0.89
C ALA A 309 15.85 -7.96 -2.18
N PHE A 310 14.55 -7.66 -2.11
CA PHE A 310 13.78 -7.15 -3.23
C PHE A 310 14.32 -5.81 -3.75
N LEU A 311 14.56 -4.86 -2.87
CA LEU A 311 15.11 -3.55 -3.24
C LEU A 311 16.53 -3.67 -3.77
N TRP A 312 17.35 -4.56 -3.20
CA TRP A 312 18.69 -4.83 -3.71
C TRP A 312 18.67 -5.37 -5.13
N HIS A 313 17.81 -6.38 -5.36
CA HIS A 313 17.65 -6.96 -6.70
C HIS A 313 17.15 -5.91 -7.71
N HIS A 314 16.18 -5.10 -7.32
CA HIS A 314 15.65 -4.04 -8.17
C HIS A 314 16.71 -3.04 -8.64
N PHE A 315 17.52 -2.53 -7.73
CA PHE A 315 18.50 -1.48 -8.06
C PHE A 315 19.80 -2.01 -8.66
N PHE A 316 20.22 -3.22 -8.31
CA PHE A 316 21.56 -3.72 -8.67
C PHE A 316 21.52 -5.02 -9.47
N GLY A 317 20.37 -5.64 -9.63
CA GLY A 317 20.28 -6.97 -10.19
C GLY A 317 20.90 -8.03 -9.26
N GLY A 318 21.51 -9.05 -9.84
CA GLY A 318 22.15 -10.15 -9.11
C GLY A 318 21.33 -11.44 -9.20
N ASP A 319 21.43 -12.28 -8.18
CA ASP A 319 20.72 -13.55 -8.15
C ASP A 319 19.21 -13.36 -8.27
N SER A 320 18.57 -14.15 -9.09
CA SER A 320 17.12 -14.12 -9.25
C SER A 320 16.43 -14.35 -7.93
N LEU A 321 15.38 -13.58 -7.66
CA LEU A 321 14.47 -13.87 -6.56
C LEU A 321 13.83 -15.24 -6.81
N LEU A 322 13.51 -15.97 -5.72
CA LEU A 322 12.82 -17.26 -5.85
C LEU A 322 11.49 -17.07 -6.58
N SER A 323 11.29 -17.83 -7.64
CA SER A 323 10.00 -17.90 -8.31
C SER A 323 8.95 -18.49 -7.35
N PRO A 324 7.70 -18.02 -7.40
CA PRO A 324 6.61 -18.66 -6.67
C PRO A 324 6.55 -20.14 -7.01
N PRO A 325 6.57 -21.06 -6.03
CA PRO A 325 6.50 -22.48 -6.32
C PRO A 325 5.13 -22.87 -6.88
N ALA A 326 5.12 -23.79 -7.82
CA ALA A 326 3.88 -24.45 -8.19
C ALA A 326 3.46 -25.39 -7.05
N SER A 327 2.20 -25.29 -6.63
CA SER A 327 1.67 -26.12 -5.56
C SER A 327 0.41 -26.85 -6.00
N SER A 328 0.25 -28.07 -5.52
CA SER A 328 -0.97 -28.85 -5.66
C SER A 328 -1.29 -29.59 -4.37
N HIS A 329 -2.54 -29.93 -4.16
CA HIS A 329 -2.93 -30.72 -3.01
C HIS A 329 -3.94 -31.82 -3.39
N LYS A 330 -3.91 -32.89 -2.61
CA LYS A 330 -4.84 -34.00 -2.69
C LYS A 330 -5.30 -34.39 -1.29
N VAL A 331 -6.60 -34.53 -1.14
CA VAL A 331 -7.20 -35.07 0.08
C VAL A 331 -7.66 -36.49 -0.21
N ASP A 332 -7.16 -37.45 0.58
CA ASP A 332 -7.60 -38.85 0.55
C ASP A 332 -7.98 -39.26 1.97
N LYS A 333 -9.28 -39.44 2.19
CA LYS A 333 -9.88 -39.67 3.53
C LYS A 333 -9.42 -38.57 4.50
N ASN A 334 -8.59 -38.94 5.48
CA ASN A 334 -8.08 -38.06 6.53
C ASN A 334 -6.63 -37.58 6.26
N LYS A 335 -6.13 -37.77 5.03
CA LYS A 335 -4.76 -37.39 4.67
C LYS A 335 -4.77 -36.29 3.65
N LEU A 336 -4.18 -35.15 4.01
CA LEU A 336 -3.83 -34.08 3.08
C LEU A 336 -2.40 -34.32 2.57
N THR A 337 -2.23 -34.37 1.28
CA THR A 337 -0.91 -34.37 0.63
C THR A 337 -0.76 -33.06 -0.12
N VAL A 338 0.28 -32.31 0.18
CA VAL A 338 0.65 -31.08 -0.52
C VAL A 338 1.95 -31.33 -1.28
N SER A 339 1.95 -31.04 -2.56
CA SER A 339 3.14 -31.12 -3.41
C SER A 339 3.55 -29.71 -3.80
N VAL A 340 4.83 -29.40 -3.65
CA VAL A 340 5.40 -28.11 -4.00
C VAL A 340 6.58 -28.37 -4.92
N SER A 341 6.61 -27.68 -6.06
CA SER A 341 7.71 -27.77 -7.03
C SER A 341 8.24 -26.37 -7.34
N PHE A 342 9.54 -26.28 -7.48
CA PHE A 342 10.26 -25.06 -7.83
C PHE A 342 10.82 -25.20 -9.23
N GLU A 343 10.87 -24.10 -9.97
CA GLU A 343 11.59 -24.05 -11.25
C GLU A 343 13.10 -24.19 -11.04
N GLU A 344 13.81 -24.47 -12.14
CA GLU A 344 15.28 -24.47 -12.11
C GLU A 344 15.80 -23.07 -11.71
N GLY A 345 16.74 -23.03 -10.79
CA GLY A 345 17.31 -21.79 -10.28
C GLY A 345 17.75 -21.90 -8.83
N PRO A 346 17.78 -20.79 -8.09
CA PRO A 346 18.05 -20.80 -6.66
C PRO A 346 17.07 -21.73 -5.94
N GLN A 347 17.59 -22.71 -5.24
CA GLN A 347 16.79 -23.70 -4.54
C GLN A 347 16.54 -23.29 -3.08
N PRO A 348 15.32 -23.52 -2.54
CA PRO A 348 15.06 -23.27 -1.14
C PRO A 348 15.92 -24.21 -0.28
N THR A 349 16.50 -23.66 0.76
CA THR A 349 17.34 -24.43 1.71
C THR A 349 16.52 -24.99 2.87
N ASP A 350 15.30 -24.49 3.07
CA ASP A 350 14.37 -24.90 4.13
C ASP A 350 12.93 -24.66 3.69
N GLY A 351 12.00 -25.35 4.31
CA GLY A 351 10.57 -25.22 4.06
C GLY A 351 9.76 -25.44 5.33
N ARG A 352 8.67 -24.70 5.46
CA ARG A 352 7.74 -24.85 6.58
C ARG A 352 6.31 -24.94 6.07
N ILE A 353 5.51 -25.78 6.72
CA ILE A 353 4.07 -25.89 6.46
C ILE A 353 3.33 -25.31 7.66
N TRP A 354 2.41 -24.41 7.37
CA TRP A 354 1.51 -23.82 8.35
C TRP A 354 0.09 -24.31 8.11
N TRP A 355 -0.59 -24.74 9.15
CA TRP A 355 -1.98 -25.18 9.06
C TRP A 355 -2.80 -24.65 10.23
N MET A 356 -4.10 -24.56 10.04
CA MET A 356 -5.08 -24.27 11.10
C MET A 356 -6.02 -25.45 11.25
N TYR A 357 -6.48 -25.66 12.46
CA TYR A 357 -7.64 -26.47 12.74
C TYR A 357 -8.85 -25.55 12.90
N ASP A 358 -10.01 -25.97 12.38
CA ASP A 358 -11.29 -25.30 12.54
C ASP A 358 -11.82 -25.43 13.98
#